data_f11fa1b4898a9e0ac91d5b5044ceec80
#
_entry.id   f11fa1b4898a9e0ac91d5b5044ceec80
#
_cell.length_a   1.000
_cell.length_b   1.000
_cell.length_c   1.000
_cell.angle_alpha   90.00
_cell.angle_beta   90.00
_cell.angle_gamma   90.00
#
_symmetry.space_group_name_H-M   'P 1'
#
loop_
_entity.id
_entity.type
_entity.pdbx_description
1 polymer ?
#
loop_
_entity_poly.entity_id
_entity_poly.type
_entity_poly.pdbx_seq_one_letter_code
_entity_poly.pdbx_strand_id
1 'polypeptide(L)'
;MLSIPIHAGKLQLANRLVMPPLATENCTDGMVTENLITHYEKRAGKIGLIICEHAYIEAKGQASKGQLRLDHKADMDGLKELVKRVHVKGQTKIVQQISHCGDLSRVVKDRTPVNDLTLDDMKRIKQAFVEAALRVKEAGFDGVEVHAAHGYLLSQFYSPLTNQREGSYGSSPENRLRFILEVIADVRKAVGADYPLLVRFGGCDYKEGGSDKKDVPHSSKLIQETGCDLLDISGGLNGFLVKGAESDTFVELSQLAKQTVDIPVLVAGGIRGKEHMNELLAQGACDLIGYGRPLMKDVSEIDLLL
;
A
#
# COMPACT_ATOMS: atom_id res chain seq x y z
N MET A 1 10.36 -21.67 -4.03
CA MET A 1 9.13 -21.20 -3.35
C MET A 1 8.52 -19.99 -4.04
N LEU A 2 9.36 -19.08 -4.56
CA LEU A 2 8.88 -17.83 -5.20
C LEU A 2 7.90 -18.10 -6.37
N SER A 3 8.17 -19.08 -7.22
CA SER A 3 7.35 -19.45 -8.39
C SER A 3 6.11 -20.32 -8.06
N ILE A 4 5.86 -20.64 -6.78
CA ILE A 4 4.72 -21.48 -6.39
C ILE A 4 3.48 -20.60 -6.22
N PRO A 5 2.31 -20.99 -6.80
CA PRO A 5 1.04 -20.28 -6.58
C PRO A 5 0.67 -20.16 -5.11
N ILE A 6 -0.09 -19.11 -4.77
CA ILE A 6 -0.55 -18.86 -3.41
C ILE A 6 -1.96 -18.28 -3.43
N HIS A 7 -2.78 -18.68 -2.45
CA HIS A 7 -3.97 -17.96 -2.06
C HIS A 7 -3.58 -16.85 -1.08
N ALA A 8 -3.52 -15.61 -1.56
CA ALA A 8 -3.19 -14.45 -0.76
C ALA A 8 -4.47 -13.73 -0.34
N GLY A 9 -5.02 -14.16 0.79
CA GLY A 9 -6.38 -13.76 1.19
C GLY A 9 -7.39 -14.22 0.14
N LYS A 10 -8.05 -13.27 -0.50
CA LYS A 10 -9.03 -13.53 -1.58
C LYS A 10 -8.42 -13.48 -2.98
N LEU A 11 -7.14 -13.19 -3.10
CA LEU A 11 -6.41 -13.21 -4.36
C LEU A 11 -5.81 -14.59 -4.60
N GLN A 12 -6.06 -15.15 -5.79
CA GLN A 12 -5.33 -16.31 -6.27
C GLN A 12 -4.19 -15.83 -7.18
N LEU A 13 -2.96 -16.01 -6.73
CA LEU A 13 -1.76 -15.54 -7.42
C LEU A 13 -0.99 -16.69 -8.03
N ALA A 14 -0.50 -16.52 -9.26
CA ALA A 14 0.28 -17.52 -9.98
C ALA A 14 1.67 -17.79 -9.36
N ASN A 15 2.19 -16.85 -8.59
CA ASN A 15 3.45 -16.94 -7.86
C ASN A 15 3.50 -15.89 -6.74
N ARG A 16 4.59 -15.86 -5.96
CA ARG A 16 4.76 -15.00 -4.79
C ARG A 16 5.53 -13.71 -5.04
N LEU A 17 5.86 -13.43 -6.31
CA LEU A 17 6.54 -12.20 -6.70
C LEU A 17 5.53 -11.07 -6.90
N VAL A 18 5.77 -9.93 -6.25
CA VAL A 18 4.91 -8.75 -6.30
C VAL A 18 5.69 -7.53 -6.80
N MET A 19 5.12 -6.79 -7.74
CA MET A 19 5.55 -5.43 -8.01
C MET A 19 4.87 -4.51 -6.98
N PRO A 20 5.59 -3.97 -5.98
CA PRO A 20 5.00 -3.06 -5.00
C PRO A 20 4.71 -1.70 -5.62
N PRO A 21 3.85 -0.86 -5.01
CA PRO A 21 3.53 0.46 -5.55
C PRO A 21 4.75 1.39 -5.55
N LEU A 22 5.02 1.94 -6.73
CA LEU A 22 6.14 2.85 -7.00
C LEU A 22 5.63 4.00 -7.86
N ALA A 23 5.74 5.25 -7.36
CA ALA A 23 5.32 6.44 -8.11
C ALA A 23 6.12 6.56 -9.41
N THR A 24 5.43 6.55 -10.54
CA THR A 24 6.03 6.69 -11.87
C THR A 24 6.06 8.14 -12.35
N GLU A 25 5.19 9.00 -11.77
CA GLU A 25 4.94 10.38 -12.22
C GLU A 25 4.49 10.46 -13.69
N ASN A 26 3.87 9.40 -14.22
CA ASN A 26 3.47 9.28 -15.63
C ASN A 26 2.05 9.78 -15.92
N CYS A 27 1.32 10.30 -14.92
CA CYS A 27 0.00 10.86 -15.15
C CYS A 27 0.09 12.34 -15.58
N THR A 28 -0.87 12.78 -16.40
CA THR A 28 -1.05 14.19 -16.75
C THR A 28 -2.34 14.68 -16.12
N ASP A 29 -2.26 15.67 -15.23
CA ASP A 29 -3.40 16.21 -14.47
C ASP A 29 -4.20 15.12 -13.72
N GLY A 30 -3.49 14.06 -13.30
CA GLY A 30 -4.05 12.91 -12.62
C GLY A 30 -4.74 11.88 -13.52
N MET A 31 -4.78 12.14 -14.85
CA MET A 31 -5.38 11.23 -15.83
C MET A 31 -4.41 10.11 -16.22
N VAL A 32 -4.95 8.96 -16.56
CA VAL A 32 -4.19 7.82 -17.09
C VAL A 32 -3.59 8.18 -18.44
N THR A 33 -2.32 7.86 -18.63
CA THR A 33 -1.62 8.07 -19.92
C THR A 33 -1.22 6.74 -20.53
N GLU A 34 -0.95 6.73 -21.85
CA GLU A 34 -0.42 5.54 -22.51
C GLU A 34 0.94 5.10 -21.92
N ASN A 35 1.75 6.05 -21.43
CA ASN A 35 3.00 5.71 -20.73
C ASN A 35 2.75 4.93 -19.43
N LEU A 36 1.73 5.30 -18.66
CA LEU A 36 1.34 4.58 -17.44
C LEU A 36 0.82 3.18 -17.77
N ILE A 37 -0.07 3.06 -18.78
CA ILE A 37 -0.59 1.77 -19.24
C ILE A 37 0.55 0.86 -19.69
N THR A 38 1.41 1.35 -20.58
CA THR A 38 2.57 0.61 -21.10
C THR A 38 3.52 0.17 -19.98
N HIS A 39 3.69 1.02 -18.94
CA HIS A 39 4.52 0.68 -17.78
C HIS A 39 4.03 -0.58 -17.09
N TYR A 40 2.73 -0.69 -16.79
CA TYR A 40 2.17 -1.86 -16.13
C TYR A 40 2.00 -3.06 -17.07
N GLU A 41 1.58 -2.83 -18.31
CA GLU A 41 1.43 -3.87 -19.31
C GLU A 41 2.72 -4.68 -19.57
N LYS A 42 3.87 -4.00 -19.63
CA LYS A 42 5.18 -4.65 -19.84
C LYS A 42 5.58 -5.57 -18.68
N ARG A 43 5.03 -5.39 -17.49
CA ARG A 43 5.33 -6.17 -16.27
C ARG A 43 4.32 -7.28 -16.00
N ALA A 44 3.20 -7.25 -16.71
CA ALA A 44 2.14 -8.24 -16.59
C ALA A 44 2.51 -9.57 -17.27
N GLY A 45 1.74 -10.62 -16.97
CA GLY A 45 1.82 -11.94 -17.59
C GLY A 45 2.62 -12.97 -16.80
N LYS A 46 3.75 -12.58 -16.20
CA LYS A 46 4.61 -13.50 -15.45
C LYS A 46 4.55 -13.27 -13.92
N ILE A 47 4.51 -12.01 -13.50
CA ILE A 47 4.46 -11.65 -12.06
C ILE A 47 3.08 -11.97 -11.46
N GLY A 48 3.04 -12.43 -10.20
CA GLY A 48 1.79 -12.83 -9.54
C GLY A 48 0.86 -11.63 -9.26
N LEU A 49 1.42 -10.53 -8.78
CA LEU A 49 0.65 -9.34 -8.39
C LEU A 49 1.39 -8.05 -8.78
N ILE A 50 0.64 -7.10 -9.33
CA ILE A 50 1.03 -5.71 -9.48
C ILE A 50 0.17 -4.86 -8.54
N ILE A 51 0.81 -4.11 -7.64
CA ILE A 51 0.15 -3.04 -6.89
C ILE A 51 0.55 -1.73 -7.58
N CYS A 52 -0.44 -1.07 -8.17
CA CYS A 52 -0.23 0.20 -8.87
C CYS A 52 0.20 1.30 -7.90
N GLU A 53 0.89 2.30 -8.45
CA GLU A 53 1.29 3.49 -7.70
C GLU A 53 0.14 4.11 -6.92
N HIS A 54 0.48 4.82 -5.83
CA HIS A 54 -0.52 5.44 -4.98
C HIS A 54 -1.28 6.56 -5.71
N ALA A 55 -2.60 6.46 -5.72
CA ALA A 55 -3.48 7.49 -6.28
C ALA A 55 -4.09 8.34 -5.17
N TYR A 56 -4.23 9.66 -5.39
CA TYR A 56 -4.86 10.53 -4.40
C TYR A 56 -6.39 10.46 -4.46
N ILE A 57 -7.02 10.47 -3.28
CA ILE A 57 -8.47 10.31 -3.10
C ILE A 57 -9.23 11.63 -3.10
N GLU A 58 -8.55 12.75 -2.86
CA GLU A 58 -9.07 14.10 -2.94
C GLU A 58 -7.93 15.08 -3.25
N ALA A 59 -8.24 16.25 -3.81
CA ALA A 59 -7.25 17.23 -4.25
C ALA A 59 -6.29 17.68 -3.12
N LYS A 60 -6.78 17.81 -1.89
CA LYS A 60 -5.93 18.13 -0.72
C LYS A 60 -4.96 17.03 -0.34
N GLY A 61 -5.22 15.80 -0.79
CA GLY A 61 -4.38 14.63 -0.57
C GLY A 61 -3.35 14.35 -1.66
N GLN A 62 -3.23 15.20 -2.68
CA GLN A 62 -2.28 15.04 -3.77
C GLN A 62 -0.84 15.27 -3.29
N ALA A 63 0.05 14.30 -3.51
CA ALA A 63 1.45 14.38 -3.12
C ALA A 63 2.35 15.07 -4.16
N SER A 64 2.13 14.80 -5.45
CA SER A 64 2.97 15.27 -6.55
C SER A 64 2.17 15.55 -7.81
N LYS A 65 2.79 16.25 -8.78
CA LYS A 65 2.08 16.72 -9.98
C LYS A 65 1.68 15.57 -10.92
N GLY A 66 2.54 14.57 -11.08
CA GLY A 66 2.31 13.42 -11.97
C GLY A 66 1.58 12.24 -11.30
N GLN A 67 1.01 12.44 -10.12
CA GLN A 67 0.29 11.38 -9.38
C GLN A 67 -1.08 11.10 -9.99
N LEU A 68 -1.46 9.81 -10.05
CA LEU A 68 -2.79 9.35 -10.45
C LEU A 68 -3.88 9.87 -9.51
N ARG A 69 -5.07 10.20 -10.06
CA ARG A 69 -6.22 10.67 -9.27
C ARG A 69 -7.32 9.63 -9.17
N LEU A 70 -7.96 9.57 -8.01
CA LEU A 70 -9.14 8.77 -7.75
C LEU A 70 -10.26 9.56 -7.02
N ASP A 71 -10.22 10.88 -7.08
CA ASP A 71 -11.30 11.73 -6.62
C ASP A 71 -12.51 11.68 -7.61
N HIS A 72 -13.50 12.55 -7.42
CA HIS A 72 -14.70 12.63 -8.26
C HIS A 72 -14.44 12.94 -9.76
N LYS A 73 -13.20 13.31 -10.11
CA LYS A 73 -12.75 13.55 -11.50
C LYS A 73 -11.85 12.43 -12.02
N ALA A 74 -11.89 11.23 -11.42
CA ALA A 74 -11.08 10.11 -11.86
C ALA A 74 -11.37 9.74 -13.33
N ASP A 75 -10.31 9.36 -14.04
CA ASP A 75 -10.38 8.88 -15.41
C ASP A 75 -10.81 7.41 -15.45
N MET A 76 -12.11 7.18 -15.36
CA MET A 76 -12.65 5.82 -15.29
C MET A 76 -12.39 5.00 -16.55
N ASP A 77 -12.40 5.61 -17.74
CA ASP A 77 -12.14 4.92 -19.00
C ASP A 77 -10.66 4.54 -19.13
N GLY A 78 -9.74 5.46 -18.79
CA GLY A 78 -8.31 5.18 -18.73
C GLY A 78 -7.97 4.09 -17.72
N LEU A 79 -8.59 4.09 -16.54
CA LEU A 79 -8.40 3.05 -15.51
C LEU A 79 -8.90 1.68 -16.02
N LYS A 80 -10.07 1.61 -16.66
CA LYS A 80 -10.60 0.38 -17.26
C LYS A 80 -9.69 -0.16 -18.36
N GLU A 81 -9.15 0.71 -19.21
CA GLU A 81 -8.22 0.31 -20.26
C GLU A 81 -6.89 -0.21 -19.67
N LEU A 82 -6.35 0.46 -18.64
CA LEU A 82 -5.17 -0.02 -17.91
C LEU A 82 -5.37 -1.44 -17.37
N VAL A 83 -6.47 -1.69 -16.66
CA VAL A 83 -6.79 -3.01 -16.10
C VAL A 83 -6.92 -4.05 -17.21
N LYS A 84 -7.65 -3.74 -18.28
CA LYS A 84 -7.82 -4.62 -19.44
C LYS A 84 -6.48 -4.98 -20.07
N ARG A 85 -5.60 -4.01 -20.29
CA ARG A 85 -4.27 -4.22 -20.90
C ARG A 85 -3.38 -5.14 -20.04
N VAL A 86 -3.47 -5.05 -18.73
CA VAL A 86 -2.77 -5.98 -17.82
C VAL A 86 -3.37 -7.37 -17.87
N HIS A 87 -4.71 -7.50 -17.80
CA HIS A 87 -5.38 -8.81 -17.78
C HIS A 87 -5.20 -9.61 -19.07
N VAL A 88 -5.13 -8.96 -20.24
CA VAL A 88 -4.88 -9.66 -21.54
C VAL A 88 -3.50 -10.32 -21.60
N LYS A 89 -2.54 -9.94 -20.72
CA LYS A 89 -1.19 -10.53 -20.69
C LYS A 89 -1.13 -11.87 -19.96
N GLY A 90 -2.16 -12.25 -19.20
CA GLY A 90 -2.20 -13.54 -18.50
C GLY A 90 -2.76 -13.48 -17.10
N GLN A 91 -2.13 -14.19 -16.15
CA GLN A 91 -2.67 -14.43 -14.81
C GLN A 91 -2.27 -13.37 -13.77
N THR A 92 -1.56 -12.33 -14.15
CA THR A 92 -1.15 -11.25 -13.23
C THR A 92 -2.39 -10.55 -12.66
N LYS A 93 -2.48 -10.50 -11.32
CA LYS A 93 -3.47 -9.69 -10.62
C LYS A 93 -3.01 -8.25 -10.51
N ILE A 94 -3.96 -7.31 -10.56
CA ILE A 94 -3.69 -5.88 -10.46
C ILE A 94 -4.54 -5.24 -9.37
N VAL A 95 -3.89 -4.56 -8.42
CA VAL A 95 -4.48 -3.87 -7.27
C VAL A 95 -4.12 -2.39 -7.35
N GLN A 96 -5.04 -1.50 -7.01
CA GLN A 96 -4.78 -0.07 -6.96
C GLN A 96 -4.54 0.40 -5.53
N GLN A 97 -3.40 1.08 -5.28
CA GLN A 97 -3.16 1.72 -4.00
C GLN A 97 -3.85 3.10 -3.96
N ILE A 98 -4.58 3.38 -2.86
CA ILE A 98 -5.25 4.65 -2.58
C ILE A 98 -4.61 5.36 -1.39
N SER A 99 -4.43 6.68 -1.48
CA SER A 99 -3.68 7.44 -0.49
C SER A 99 -4.16 8.88 -0.29
N HIS A 100 -3.76 9.46 0.83
CA HIS A 100 -3.80 10.88 1.11
C HIS A 100 -2.45 11.30 1.70
N CYS A 101 -1.77 12.27 1.12
CA CYS A 101 -0.40 12.60 1.52
C CYS A 101 -0.29 13.33 2.88
N GLY A 102 -1.40 13.87 3.42
CA GLY A 102 -1.32 14.71 4.62
C GLY A 102 -0.41 15.92 4.38
N ASP A 103 0.55 16.12 5.27
CA ASP A 103 1.50 17.25 5.21
C ASP A 103 2.62 17.08 4.16
N LEU A 104 2.76 15.92 3.53
CA LEU A 104 3.86 15.64 2.60
C LEU A 104 3.59 16.06 1.15
N SER A 105 2.58 16.90 0.90
CA SER A 105 2.32 17.41 -0.45
C SER A 105 3.45 18.28 -0.97
N ARG A 106 3.84 18.08 -2.23
CA ARG A 106 4.74 18.97 -2.98
C ARG A 106 3.98 19.99 -3.83
N VAL A 107 2.65 19.87 -3.92
CA VAL A 107 1.80 20.67 -4.81
C VAL A 107 0.69 21.41 -4.08
N VAL A 108 0.15 20.86 -2.99
CA VAL A 108 -0.87 21.51 -2.16
C VAL A 108 -0.21 22.44 -1.16
N LYS A 109 -0.61 23.72 -1.16
CA LYS A 109 -0.05 24.75 -0.25
C LYS A 109 -0.78 24.79 1.09
N ASP A 110 -2.11 24.72 1.07
CA ASP A 110 -2.97 24.77 2.26
C ASP A 110 -3.17 23.37 2.85
N ARG A 111 -2.10 22.87 3.45
CA ARG A 111 -2.11 21.56 4.13
C ARG A 111 -2.60 21.72 5.56
N THR A 112 -3.43 20.79 6.00
CA THR A 112 -3.89 20.76 7.38
C THR A 112 -3.12 19.66 8.12
N PRO A 113 -2.27 19.99 9.10
CA PRO A 113 -1.59 19.00 9.93
C PRO A 113 -2.57 18.06 10.62
N VAL A 114 -2.12 16.85 10.93
CA VAL A 114 -2.96 15.84 11.57
C VAL A 114 -3.59 16.35 12.88
N ASN A 115 -2.88 17.20 13.60
CA ASN A 115 -3.35 17.75 14.88
C ASN A 115 -4.51 18.77 14.73
N ASP A 116 -4.61 19.42 13.58
CA ASP A 116 -5.58 20.48 13.31
C ASP A 116 -6.81 19.98 12.55
N LEU A 117 -6.80 18.71 12.09
CA LEU A 117 -7.96 18.10 11.43
C LEU A 117 -9.15 18.03 12.39
N THR A 118 -10.27 18.59 11.98
CA THR A 118 -11.54 18.46 12.71
C THR A 118 -12.14 17.08 12.54
N LEU A 119 -13.13 16.71 13.38
CA LEU A 119 -13.86 15.44 13.19
C LEU A 119 -14.61 15.41 11.83
N ASP A 120 -15.07 16.56 11.35
CA ASP A 120 -15.72 16.68 10.04
C ASP A 120 -14.72 16.48 8.89
N ASP A 121 -13.49 17.00 9.02
CA ASP A 121 -12.41 16.69 8.06
C ASP A 121 -12.09 15.19 8.03
N MET A 122 -11.95 14.57 9.20
CA MET A 122 -11.70 13.14 9.31
C MET A 122 -12.83 12.31 8.68
N LYS A 123 -14.10 12.70 8.91
CA LYS A 123 -15.27 12.08 8.29
C LYS A 123 -15.25 12.23 6.76
N ARG A 124 -14.95 13.42 6.25
CA ARG A 124 -14.83 13.70 4.81
C ARG A 124 -13.70 12.85 4.18
N ILE A 125 -12.55 12.77 4.84
CA ILE A 125 -11.40 11.99 4.37
C ILE A 125 -11.75 10.49 4.33
N LYS A 126 -12.39 9.94 5.38
CA LYS A 126 -12.87 8.54 5.36
C LYS A 126 -13.80 8.28 4.19
N GLN A 127 -14.75 9.18 3.95
CA GLN A 127 -15.67 9.08 2.81
C GLN A 127 -14.92 9.11 1.47
N ALA A 128 -13.87 9.94 1.33
CA ALA A 128 -13.04 9.99 0.13
C ALA A 128 -12.28 8.66 -0.11
N PHE A 129 -11.78 7.99 0.95
CA PHE A 129 -11.21 6.64 0.83
C PHE A 129 -12.24 5.62 0.33
N VAL A 130 -13.45 5.66 0.88
CA VAL A 130 -14.56 4.77 0.46
C VAL A 130 -14.91 4.98 -1.01
N GLU A 131 -15.10 6.23 -1.44
CA GLU A 131 -15.44 6.54 -2.83
C GLU A 131 -14.33 6.16 -3.81
N ALA A 132 -13.06 6.38 -3.44
CA ALA A 132 -11.92 5.96 -4.25
C ALA A 132 -11.89 4.42 -4.39
N ALA A 133 -12.11 3.68 -3.31
CA ALA A 133 -12.16 2.22 -3.34
C ALA A 133 -13.28 1.68 -4.22
N LEU A 134 -14.46 2.34 -4.21
CA LEU A 134 -15.58 1.97 -5.10
C LEU A 134 -15.24 2.23 -6.58
N ARG A 135 -14.55 3.34 -6.90
CA ARG A 135 -14.07 3.62 -8.28
C ARG A 135 -13.03 2.58 -8.72
N VAL A 136 -12.12 2.18 -7.84
CA VAL A 136 -11.16 1.08 -8.10
C VAL A 136 -11.90 -0.21 -8.46
N LYS A 137 -12.91 -0.58 -7.67
CA LYS A 137 -13.74 -1.77 -7.93
C LYS A 137 -14.52 -1.65 -9.24
N GLU A 138 -15.12 -0.50 -9.53
CA GLU A 138 -15.85 -0.22 -10.78
C GLU A 138 -14.93 -0.27 -12.01
N ALA A 139 -13.68 0.17 -11.89
CA ALA A 139 -12.70 0.10 -12.96
C ALA A 139 -12.23 -1.34 -13.27
N GLY A 140 -12.56 -2.32 -12.42
CA GLY A 140 -12.27 -3.74 -12.63
C GLY A 140 -10.93 -4.21 -12.07
N PHE A 141 -10.28 -3.44 -11.19
CA PHE A 141 -9.11 -3.92 -10.46
C PHE A 141 -9.45 -5.15 -9.61
N ASP A 142 -8.49 -6.06 -9.44
CA ASP A 142 -8.65 -7.28 -8.64
C ASP A 142 -8.69 -7.01 -7.13
N GLY A 143 -8.40 -5.80 -6.68
CA GLY A 143 -8.46 -5.37 -5.29
C GLY A 143 -8.03 -3.92 -5.10
N VAL A 144 -8.10 -3.46 -3.85
CA VAL A 144 -7.68 -2.12 -3.43
C VAL A 144 -6.71 -2.22 -2.26
N GLU A 145 -5.70 -1.34 -2.22
CA GLU A 145 -4.75 -1.23 -1.11
C GLU A 145 -4.87 0.15 -0.44
N VAL A 146 -5.10 0.17 0.87
CA VAL A 146 -5.07 1.38 1.68
C VAL A 146 -3.63 1.69 2.10
N HIS A 147 -3.14 2.90 1.77
CA HIS A 147 -1.78 3.31 2.10
C HIS A 147 -1.69 3.95 3.49
N ALA A 148 -1.20 3.20 4.47
CA ALA A 148 -0.98 3.62 5.85
C ALA A 148 0.53 3.59 6.22
N ALA A 149 1.40 4.08 5.34
CA ALA A 149 2.85 4.03 5.48
C ALA A 149 3.53 5.32 4.96
N HIS A 150 4.86 5.36 5.03
CA HIS A 150 5.74 6.32 4.37
C HIS A 150 5.53 7.79 4.74
N GLY A 151 5.01 8.04 5.95
CA GLY A 151 4.75 9.40 6.43
C GLY A 151 3.55 10.09 5.78
N TYR A 152 2.71 9.36 5.02
CA TYR A 152 1.45 9.90 4.50
C TYR A 152 0.38 9.97 5.59
N LEU A 153 -0.78 10.53 5.32
CA LEU A 153 -1.76 10.92 6.34
C LEU A 153 -2.02 9.84 7.40
N LEU A 154 -2.30 8.60 6.98
CA LEU A 154 -2.59 7.52 7.91
C LEU A 154 -1.36 7.14 8.75
N SER A 155 -0.16 7.18 8.16
CA SER A 155 1.11 7.02 8.90
C SER A 155 1.37 8.18 9.87
N GLN A 156 0.99 9.42 9.49
CA GLN A 156 1.07 10.59 10.37
C GLN A 156 0.13 10.45 11.57
N PHE A 157 -1.05 9.84 11.41
CA PHE A 157 -1.92 9.51 12.53
C PHE A 157 -1.31 8.48 13.48
N TYR A 158 -0.60 7.49 12.94
CA TYR A 158 0.00 6.43 13.77
C TYR A 158 1.25 6.89 14.52
N SER A 159 2.06 7.76 13.94
CA SER A 159 3.31 8.21 14.55
C SER A 159 3.09 9.20 15.69
N PRO A 160 3.69 8.95 16.89
CA PRO A 160 3.64 9.93 17.98
C PRO A 160 4.46 11.19 17.70
N LEU A 161 5.36 11.19 16.69
CA LEU A 161 6.12 12.38 16.31
C LEU A 161 5.27 13.42 15.56
N THR A 162 4.22 12.99 14.89
CA THR A 162 3.31 13.87 14.13
C THR A 162 1.95 14.00 14.80
N ASN A 163 1.44 12.93 15.41
CA ASN A 163 0.15 12.93 16.09
C ASN A 163 0.30 13.25 17.59
N GLN A 164 0.10 14.51 17.91
CA GLN A 164 0.09 15.02 19.29
C GLN A 164 -1.34 15.19 19.84
N ARG A 165 -2.33 14.60 19.16
CA ARG A 165 -3.74 14.66 19.60
C ARG A 165 -3.91 13.95 20.94
N GLU A 166 -4.85 14.44 21.70
CA GLU A 166 -5.34 13.78 22.92
C GLU A 166 -6.62 12.96 22.64
N GLY A 167 -7.00 12.10 23.58
CA GLY A 167 -8.24 11.34 23.52
C GLY A 167 -8.22 10.21 22.49
N SER A 168 -9.36 10.00 21.83
CA SER A 168 -9.62 8.77 21.04
C SER A 168 -8.76 8.59 19.80
N TYR A 169 -8.10 9.63 19.29
CA TYR A 169 -7.27 9.58 18.09
C TYR A 169 -5.80 9.88 18.35
N GLY A 170 -5.36 9.89 19.61
CA GLY A 170 -3.99 10.21 20.01
C GLY A 170 -3.58 9.52 21.29
N SER A 171 -2.48 9.99 21.91
CA SER A 171 -1.91 9.48 23.15
C SER A 171 -1.35 8.04 23.05
N SER A 172 -2.18 7.00 23.09
CA SER A 172 -1.73 5.59 23.04
C SER A 172 -1.56 5.07 21.59
N PRO A 173 -0.75 4.01 21.39
CA PRO A 173 -0.64 3.37 20.06
C PRO A 173 -2.00 2.95 19.47
N GLU A 174 -2.89 2.39 20.29
CA GLU A 174 -4.23 1.95 19.86
C GLU A 174 -5.08 3.15 19.40
N ASN A 175 -5.05 4.27 20.14
CA ASN A 175 -5.79 5.47 19.77
C ASN A 175 -5.22 6.12 18.51
N ARG A 176 -3.89 6.13 18.33
CA ARG A 176 -3.27 6.61 17.09
C ARG A 176 -3.58 5.73 15.89
N LEU A 177 -3.76 4.42 16.11
CA LEU A 177 -4.17 3.46 15.07
C LEU A 177 -5.65 3.59 14.70
N ARG A 178 -6.50 4.10 15.57
CA ARG A 178 -7.97 4.14 15.43
C ARG A 178 -8.43 4.70 14.08
N PHE A 179 -7.89 5.82 13.63
CA PHE A 179 -8.32 6.41 12.35
C PHE A 179 -8.01 5.49 11.16
N ILE A 180 -6.89 4.77 11.20
CA ILE A 180 -6.54 3.75 10.19
C ILE A 180 -7.58 2.63 10.21
N LEU A 181 -7.91 2.10 11.39
CA LEU A 181 -8.89 1.01 11.54
C LEU A 181 -10.28 1.43 11.03
N GLU A 182 -10.71 2.64 11.34
CA GLU A 182 -11.98 3.19 10.86
C GLU A 182 -12.01 3.33 9.33
N VAL A 183 -10.93 3.81 8.69
CA VAL A 183 -10.81 3.87 7.23
C VAL A 183 -10.92 2.47 6.62
N ILE A 184 -10.19 1.49 7.16
CA ILE A 184 -10.20 0.10 6.65
C ILE A 184 -11.62 -0.50 6.80
N ALA A 185 -12.25 -0.33 7.95
CA ALA A 185 -13.60 -0.85 8.21
C ALA A 185 -14.65 -0.24 7.27
N ASP A 186 -14.59 1.09 7.06
CA ASP A 186 -15.52 1.78 6.15
C ASP A 186 -15.29 1.35 4.69
N VAL A 187 -14.03 1.21 4.24
CA VAL A 187 -13.70 0.68 2.91
C VAL A 187 -14.18 -0.77 2.77
N ARG A 188 -13.89 -1.65 3.75
CA ARG A 188 -14.36 -3.04 3.75
C ARG A 188 -15.87 -3.14 3.62
N LYS A 189 -16.61 -2.35 4.40
CA LYS A 189 -18.07 -2.28 4.33
C LYS A 189 -18.56 -1.90 2.94
N ALA A 190 -17.90 -0.94 2.29
CA ALA A 190 -18.32 -0.41 0.99
C ALA A 190 -17.98 -1.37 -0.16
N VAL A 191 -16.79 -1.95 -0.19
CA VAL A 191 -16.39 -2.86 -1.28
C VAL A 191 -17.00 -4.26 -1.15
N GLY A 192 -17.52 -4.60 0.04
CA GLY A 192 -18.13 -5.90 0.34
C GLY A 192 -17.13 -6.95 0.80
N ALA A 193 -17.65 -8.07 1.32
CA ALA A 193 -16.85 -9.11 1.97
C ALA A 193 -15.89 -9.84 1.02
N ASP A 194 -16.22 -9.97 -0.26
CA ASP A 194 -15.49 -10.80 -1.22
C ASP A 194 -14.42 -10.04 -2.03
N TYR A 195 -14.43 -8.71 -2.00
CA TYR A 195 -13.46 -7.91 -2.75
C TYR A 195 -12.13 -7.80 -2.00
N PRO A 196 -10.97 -8.12 -2.61
CA PRO A 196 -9.68 -8.08 -1.94
C PRO A 196 -9.31 -6.69 -1.42
N LEU A 197 -9.06 -6.59 -0.12
CA LEU A 197 -8.64 -5.38 0.58
C LEU A 197 -7.27 -5.59 1.21
N LEU A 198 -6.28 -4.87 0.70
CA LEU A 198 -4.91 -4.86 1.19
C LEU A 198 -4.66 -3.61 2.02
N VAL A 199 -3.72 -3.69 2.94
CA VAL A 199 -3.27 -2.53 3.72
C VAL A 199 -1.75 -2.49 3.72
N ARG A 200 -1.19 -1.38 3.24
CA ARG A 200 0.24 -1.11 3.41
C ARG A 200 0.46 -0.38 4.72
N PHE A 201 1.11 -1.04 5.68
CA PHE A 201 1.30 -0.55 7.04
C PHE A 201 2.75 -0.20 7.33
N GLY A 202 2.98 1.04 7.76
CA GLY A 202 4.28 1.55 8.22
C GLY A 202 4.45 1.34 9.71
N GLY A 203 4.80 0.13 10.13
CA GLY A 203 4.76 -0.29 11.53
C GLY A 203 5.82 0.35 12.44
N CYS A 204 6.88 0.96 11.88
CA CYS A 204 7.95 1.59 12.66
C CYS A 204 8.50 2.82 11.96
N ASP A 205 8.76 3.88 12.71
CA ASP A 205 9.32 5.14 12.18
C ASP A 205 10.84 5.12 12.03
N TYR A 206 11.52 4.18 12.69
CA TYR A 206 12.99 4.14 12.76
C TYR A 206 13.59 5.49 13.16
N LYS A 207 12.89 6.19 14.06
CA LYS A 207 13.27 7.49 14.61
C LYS A 207 13.04 7.48 16.13
N GLU A 208 13.91 8.14 16.88
CA GLU A 208 13.74 8.32 18.31
C GLU A 208 12.41 9.03 18.60
N GLY A 209 11.65 8.49 19.58
CA GLY A 209 10.32 8.99 19.94
C GLY A 209 9.21 8.65 18.93
N GLY A 210 9.51 7.93 17.85
CA GLY A 210 8.53 7.48 16.85
C GLY A 210 7.79 6.21 17.24
N SER A 211 6.97 5.70 16.32
CA SER A 211 6.35 4.38 16.46
C SER A 211 7.41 3.28 16.52
N ASP A 212 7.23 2.30 17.39
CA ASP A 212 8.20 1.26 17.73
C ASP A 212 7.79 -0.07 17.09
N LYS A 213 8.78 -0.85 16.68
CA LYS A 213 8.58 -2.20 16.12
C LYS A 213 7.88 -3.17 17.09
N LYS A 214 7.99 -2.95 18.41
CA LYS A 214 7.29 -3.75 19.43
C LYS A 214 5.77 -3.68 19.32
N ASP A 215 5.22 -2.60 18.74
CA ASP A 215 3.79 -2.38 18.56
C ASP A 215 3.24 -3.05 17.28
N VAL A 216 4.13 -3.53 16.38
CA VAL A 216 3.76 -4.14 15.10
C VAL A 216 2.86 -5.37 15.25
N PRO A 217 3.15 -6.35 16.15
CA PRO A 217 2.29 -7.53 16.32
C PRO A 217 0.85 -7.15 16.66
N HIS A 218 0.67 -6.30 17.65
CA HIS A 218 -0.65 -5.87 18.11
C HIS A 218 -1.39 -5.06 17.05
N SER A 219 -0.72 -4.07 16.44
CA SER A 219 -1.30 -3.24 15.38
C SER A 219 -1.70 -4.06 14.15
N SER A 220 -0.87 -5.03 13.75
CA SER A 220 -1.15 -5.94 12.63
C SER A 220 -2.38 -6.80 12.90
N LYS A 221 -2.54 -7.30 14.13
CA LYS A 221 -3.72 -8.06 14.54
C LYS A 221 -5.01 -7.23 14.45
N LEU A 222 -4.99 -6.01 14.97
CA LEU A 222 -6.14 -5.10 14.88
C LEU A 222 -6.49 -4.75 13.42
N ILE A 223 -5.49 -4.55 12.54
CA ILE A 223 -5.71 -4.33 11.10
C ILE A 223 -6.39 -5.55 10.46
N GLN A 224 -5.92 -6.77 10.76
CA GLN A 224 -6.56 -8.00 10.28
C GLN A 224 -8.03 -8.08 10.71
N GLU A 225 -8.32 -7.78 11.97
CA GLU A 225 -9.66 -7.86 12.56
C GLU A 225 -10.66 -6.88 11.92
N THR A 226 -10.19 -5.80 11.29
CA THR A 226 -11.03 -4.88 10.52
C THR A 226 -11.36 -5.38 9.11
N GLY A 227 -10.87 -6.58 8.72
CA GLY A 227 -11.19 -7.22 7.46
C GLY A 227 -10.16 -7.02 6.36
N CYS A 228 -8.90 -6.71 6.70
CA CYS A 228 -7.78 -6.76 5.79
C CYS A 228 -7.52 -8.20 5.34
N ASP A 229 -7.31 -8.42 4.04
CA ASP A 229 -7.06 -9.75 3.45
C ASP A 229 -5.57 -10.03 3.23
N LEU A 230 -4.74 -8.99 3.14
CA LEU A 230 -3.29 -9.08 2.94
C LEU A 230 -2.62 -7.84 3.53
N LEU A 231 -1.58 -8.04 4.33
CA LEU A 231 -0.81 -6.97 4.96
C LEU A 231 0.52 -6.76 4.22
N ASP A 232 0.72 -5.56 3.65
CA ASP A 232 2.00 -5.14 3.05
C ASP A 232 2.80 -4.33 4.10
N ILE A 233 3.89 -4.91 4.60
CA ILE A 233 4.72 -4.30 5.64
C ILE A 233 5.78 -3.40 5.05
N SER A 234 5.88 -2.18 5.59
CA SER A 234 6.84 -1.15 5.17
C SER A 234 7.22 -0.21 6.33
N GLY A 235 7.91 0.90 6.02
CA GLY A 235 8.29 1.91 7.01
C GLY A 235 7.24 2.99 7.26
N GLY A 236 7.34 3.62 8.42
CA GLY A 236 6.52 4.75 8.85
C GLY A 236 7.05 6.09 8.31
N LEU A 237 7.35 7.05 9.21
CA LEU A 237 7.85 8.38 8.81
C LEU A 237 9.21 8.39 8.12
N ASN A 238 10.01 7.34 8.26
CA ASN A 238 11.26 7.17 7.52
C ASN A 238 11.05 6.94 6.01
N GLY A 239 9.80 6.66 5.60
CA GLY A 239 9.46 6.29 4.23
C GLY A 239 9.89 4.85 3.89
N PHE A 240 10.25 4.62 2.63
CA PHE A 240 10.65 3.31 2.10
C PHE A 240 12.16 3.04 2.21
N LEU A 241 12.92 3.92 2.85
CA LEU A 241 14.37 3.79 3.09
C LEU A 241 14.69 4.02 4.56
N VAL A 242 15.52 3.16 5.13
CA VAL A 242 16.10 3.34 6.45
C VAL A 242 17.60 3.62 6.28
N LYS A 243 18.08 4.71 6.87
CA LYS A 243 19.50 5.08 6.77
C LYS A 243 20.36 3.97 7.36
N GLY A 244 21.31 3.47 6.57
CA GLY A 244 22.22 2.39 6.99
C GLY A 244 21.68 0.97 6.74
N ALA A 245 20.43 0.81 6.27
CA ALA A 245 19.91 -0.48 5.83
C ALA A 245 20.04 -0.60 4.31
N GLU A 246 20.90 -1.50 3.86
CA GLU A 246 21.17 -1.73 2.42
C GLU A 246 20.23 -2.79 1.82
N SER A 247 19.84 -3.81 2.61
CA SER A 247 18.95 -4.89 2.23
C SER A 247 18.00 -5.25 3.38
N ASP A 248 16.95 -6.02 3.07
CA ASP A 248 16.02 -6.63 4.02
C ASP A 248 15.39 -5.67 5.04
N THR A 249 15.29 -4.40 4.64
CA THR A 249 14.99 -3.25 5.52
C THR A 249 13.79 -3.49 6.45
N PHE A 250 12.75 -4.19 5.97
CA PHE A 250 11.51 -4.39 6.71
C PHE A 250 11.20 -5.87 7.00
N VAL A 251 12.14 -6.79 6.77
CA VAL A 251 11.95 -8.23 7.01
C VAL A 251 11.67 -8.51 8.49
N GLU A 252 12.38 -7.85 9.42
CA GLU A 252 12.09 -7.99 10.85
C GLU A 252 10.65 -7.58 11.20
N LEU A 253 10.15 -6.48 10.63
CA LEU A 253 8.75 -6.05 10.86
C LEU A 253 7.75 -7.07 10.30
N SER A 254 8.05 -7.67 9.13
CA SER A 254 7.23 -8.72 8.55
C SER A 254 7.18 -9.97 9.46
N GLN A 255 8.32 -10.40 9.99
CA GLN A 255 8.40 -11.51 10.94
C GLN A 255 7.59 -11.24 12.22
N LEU A 256 7.65 -10.00 12.73
CA LEU A 256 6.86 -9.59 13.90
C LEU A 256 5.36 -9.61 13.61
N ALA A 257 4.93 -9.12 12.45
CA ALA A 257 3.53 -9.18 12.03
C ALA A 257 3.06 -10.65 11.91
N LYS A 258 3.85 -11.52 11.29
CA LYS A 258 3.56 -12.95 11.12
C LYS A 258 3.33 -13.72 12.43
N GLN A 259 3.79 -13.18 13.56
CA GLN A 259 3.56 -13.82 14.87
C GLN A 259 2.09 -13.76 15.33
N THR A 260 1.31 -12.83 14.79
CA THR A 260 -0.03 -12.53 15.31
C THR A 260 -1.14 -12.53 14.25
N VAL A 261 -0.78 -12.48 12.95
CA VAL A 261 -1.77 -12.50 11.87
C VAL A 261 -1.82 -13.86 11.17
N ASP A 262 -3.03 -14.23 10.74
CA ASP A 262 -3.29 -15.43 9.93
C ASP A 262 -3.38 -15.10 8.43
N ILE A 263 -3.51 -13.82 8.09
CA ILE A 263 -3.53 -13.35 6.70
C ILE A 263 -2.11 -13.33 6.11
N PRO A 264 -1.97 -13.43 4.77
CA PRO A 264 -0.69 -13.32 4.10
C PRO A 264 0.00 -11.97 4.36
N VAL A 265 1.33 -12.03 4.51
CA VAL A 265 2.18 -10.86 4.69
C VAL A 265 3.10 -10.69 3.49
N LEU A 266 3.03 -9.53 2.86
CA LEU A 266 3.94 -9.05 1.83
C LEU A 266 5.02 -8.17 2.48
N VAL A 267 6.27 -8.31 2.03
CA VAL A 267 7.34 -7.39 2.42
C VAL A 267 8.17 -6.96 1.21
N ALA A 268 8.52 -5.68 1.17
CA ALA A 268 9.45 -5.10 0.21
C ALA A 268 10.48 -4.24 0.95
N GLY A 269 11.72 -4.19 0.47
CA GLY A 269 12.74 -3.34 1.12
C GLY A 269 14.17 -3.80 0.86
N GLY A 270 14.63 -3.76 -0.40
CA GLY A 270 16.01 -4.09 -0.75
C GLY A 270 16.31 -5.59 -0.85
N ILE A 271 15.30 -6.46 -0.74
CA ILE A 271 15.43 -7.92 -0.92
C ILE A 271 15.90 -8.20 -2.36
N ARG A 272 16.95 -9.01 -2.51
CA ARG A 272 17.57 -9.30 -3.81
C ARG A 272 18.03 -10.76 -3.89
N GLY A 273 18.05 -11.27 -5.14
CA GLY A 273 18.49 -12.63 -5.41
C GLY A 273 17.41 -13.69 -5.17
N LYS A 274 17.22 -14.57 -6.14
CA LYS A 274 16.18 -15.62 -6.12
C LYS A 274 16.35 -16.58 -4.93
N GLU A 275 17.58 -16.94 -4.63
CA GLU A 275 17.94 -17.83 -3.53
C GLU A 275 17.52 -17.22 -2.20
N HIS A 276 17.91 -15.99 -1.94
CA HIS A 276 17.59 -15.28 -0.69
C HIS A 276 16.09 -15.06 -0.54
N MET A 277 15.38 -14.71 -1.61
CA MET A 277 13.89 -14.61 -1.59
C MET A 277 13.25 -15.95 -1.22
N ASN A 278 13.75 -17.05 -1.76
CA ASN A 278 13.26 -18.39 -1.42
C ASN A 278 13.57 -18.78 0.04
N GLU A 279 14.71 -18.38 0.57
CA GLU A 279 15.07 -18.59 1.99
C GLU A 279 14.12 -17.85 2.93
N LEU A 280 13.83 -16.57 2.67
CA LEU A 280 12.88 -15.78 3.47
C LEU A 280 11.47 -16.41 3.47
N LEU A 281 11.00 -16.88 2.30
CA LEU A 281 9.73 -17.57 2.18
C LEU A 281 9.74 -18.92 2.92
N ALA A 282 10.85 -19.69 2.86
CA ALA A 282 10.98 -20.97 3.52
C ALA A 282 11.02 -20.84 5.07
N GLN A 283 11.63 -19.76 5.55
CA GLN A 283 11.69 -19.43 6.98
C GLN A 283 10.37 -18.87 7.53
N GLY A 284 9.37 -18.61 6.67
CA GLY A 284 8.11 -17.99 7.06
C GLY A 284 8.25 -16.53 7.47
N ALA A 285 9.30 -15.86 7.02
CA ALA A 285 9.51 -14.44 7.29
C ALA A 285 8.43 -13.55 6.63
N CYS A 286 7.90 -14.03 5.51
CA CYS A 286 6.78 -13.43 4.76
C CYS A 286 6.12 -14.49 3.88
N ASP A 287 5.01 -14.15 3.24
CA ASP A 287 4.31 -15.01 2.26
C ASP A 287 4.54 -14.56 0.82
N LEU A 288 4.83 -13.27 0.63
CA LEU A 288 5.04 -12.62 -0.67
C LEU A 288 6.24 -11.68 -0.60
N ILE A 289 6.94 -11.56 -1.72
CA ILE A 289 8.13 -10.70 -1.86
C ILE A 289 7.84 -9.57 -2.84
N GLY A 290 8.00 -8.33 -2.35
CA GLY A 290 7.92 -7.14 -3.15
C GLY A 290 9.26 -6.79 -3.81
N TYR A 291 9.31 -6.79 -5.14
CA TYR A 291 10.49 -6.46 -5.92
C TYR A 291 10.21 -5.22 -6.79
N GLY A 292 10.68 -4.07 -6.35
CA GLY A 292 10.25 -2.78 -6.89
C GLY A 292 11.27 -2.13 -7.82
N ARG A 293 12.24 -1.38 -7.26
CA ARG A 293 13.19 -0.54 -8.01
C ARG A 293 13.94 -1.25 -9.15
N PRO A 294 14.37 -2.52 -9.03
CA PRO A 294 14.97 -3.20 -10.17
C PRO A 294 13.98 -3.39 -11.32
N LEU A 295 12.72 -3.79 -11.05
CA LEU A 295 11.69 -3.92 -12.09
C LEU A 295 11.34 -2.60 -12.77
N MET A 296 11.52 -1.45 -12.10
CA MET A 296 11.37 -0.15 -12.77
C MET A 296 12.47 0.12 -13.80
N LYS A 297 13.68 -0.39 -13.55
CA LYS A 297 14.83 -0.20 -14.42
C LYS A 297 14.84 -1.20 -15.57
N ASP A 298 14.58 -2.46 -15.27
CA ASP A 298 14.64 -3.55 -16.24
C ASP A 298 13.56 -4.60 -15.96
N VAL A 299 12.64 -4.76 -16.89
CA VAL A 299 11.55 -5.75 -16.82
C VAL A 299 12.06 -7.18 -16.93
N SER A 300 13.20 -7.41 -17.59
CA SER A 300 13.80 -8.75 -17.76
C SER A 300 14.24 -9.39 -16.43
N GLU A 301 14.37 -8.60 -15.36
CA GLU A 301 14.59 -9.10 -14.00
C GLU A 301 13.54 -10.14 -13.55
N ILE A 302 12.32 -10.07 -14.09
CA ILE A 302 11.26 -11.05 -13.80
C ILE A 302 11.71 -12.46 -14.25
N ASP A 303 12.34 -12.56 -15.42
CA ASP A 303 12.78 -13.82 -16.00
C ASP A 303 13.94 -14.47 -15.23
N LEU A 304 14.72 -13.66 -14.53
CA LEU A 304 15.79 -14.14 -13.65
C LEU A 304 15.26 -14.70 -12.33
N LEU A 305 14.09 -14.19 -11.88
CA LEU A 305 13.50 -14.54 -10.59
C LEU A 305 12.52 -15.73 -10.68
N LEU A 306 11.76 -15.85 -11.76
CA LEU A 306 10.74 -16.88 -11.97
C LEU A 306 11.20 -17.96 -12.93
#